data_a2aa3cae8453ebadd6b00803e3755a13
#
_entry.id   a2aa3cae8453ebadd6b00803e3755a13
#
_cell.length_a   1.000
_cell.length_b   1.000
_cell.length_c   1.000
_cell.angle_alpha   90.00
_cell.angle_beta   90.00
_cell.angle_gamma   90.00
#
_symmetry.space_group_name_H-M   'P 1'
#
loop_
_entity.id
_entity.type
_entity.pdbx_description
1 polymer ?
#
loop_
_entity_poly.entity_id
_entity_poly.type
_entity_poly.pdbx_seq_one_letter_code
_entity_poly.pdbx_strand_id
1 'polypeptide(L)'
;MENLLEIDSVQLKFGNRTILNSIYIQSETGKITGIFGRNGCGKTCLLKLLFGEIPTYEKSVRINGKALLENSRNPNDMRMLPQFNCLPKHIKVIQAFQYFNVDYDEFCSFFNEFRDWTHLKMKKLSGGHIRVVETFLILKSSAKFCLLDEPFSHLSPKNVEIFMEIMKHEKEKKGIILTDHMYRYVTDISDDLYVLKDCASYKIEDINKLKEYGYLK
;
A
#
# COMPACT_ATOMS: atom_id res chain seq x y z
N MET A 1 -4.54 11.09 17.04
CA MET A 1 -5.75 10.24 17.17
C MET A 1 -5.46 8.91 16.50
N GLU A 2 -5.72 7.82 17.18
CA GLU A 2 -5.63 6.50 16.59
C GLU A 2 -6.80 6.30 15.62
N ASN A 3 -6.53 5.93 14.38
CA ASN A 3 -7.55 5.58 13.41
C ASN A 3 -7.51 4.07 13.18
N LEU A 4 -8.69 3.46 13.12
CA LEU A 4 -8.88 2.04 12.84
C LEU A 4 -9.59 1.87 11.51
N LEU A 5 -8.98 1.15 10.58
CA LEU A 5 -9.59 0.69 9.34
C LEU A 5 -10.00 -0.78 9.51
N GLU A 6 -11.25 -1.08 9.28
CA GLU A 6 -11.81 -2.41 9.33
C GLU A 6 -12.39 -2.79 7.97
N ILE A 7 -12.05 -3.97 7.54
CA ILE A 7 -12.51 -4.56 6.29
C ILE A 7 -13.17 -5.87 6.63
N ASP A 8 -14.43 -6.00 6.30
CA ASP A 8 -15.25 -7.14 6.68
C ASP A 8 -16.22 -7.52 5.57
N SER A 9 -16.63 -8.78 5.57
CA SER A 9 -17.70 -9.30 4.69
C SER A 9 -17.47 -9.02 3.20
N VAL A 10 -16.21 -9.07 2.75
CA VAL A 10 -15.89 -8.80 1.34
C VAL A 10 -16.12 -10.04 0.51
N GLN A 11 -16.95 -9.90 -0.53
CA GLN A 11 -17.08 -10.86 -1.59
C GLN A 11 -16.82 -10.20 -2.95
N LEU A 12 -15.96 -10.80 -3.76
CA LEU A 12 -15.65 -10.34 -5.11
C LEU A 12 -15.65 -11.52 -6.07
N LYS A 13 -16.44 -11.39 -7.13
CA LYS A 13 -16.50 -12.38 -8.22
C LYS A 13 -16.27 -11.70 -9.57
N PHE A 14 -15.57 -12.38 -10.48
CA PHE A 14 -15.50 -12.04 -11.89
C PHE A 14 -16.14 -13.18 -12.70
N GLY A 15 -17.33 -12.94 -13.21
CA GLY A 15 -18.16 -14.00 -13.78
C GLY A 15 -18.43 -15.10 -12.76
N ASN A 16 -18.10 -16.34 -13.09
CA ASN A 16 -18.29 -17.49 -12.20
C ASN A 16 -17.10 -17.73 -11.24
N ARG A 17 -16.02 -16.94 -11.34
CA ARG A 17 -14.83 -17.13 -10.51
C ARG A 17 -14.91 -16.24 -9.27
N THR A 18 -14.94 -16.84 -8.09
CA THR A 18 -14.75 -16.15 -6.81
C THR A 18 -13.28 -15.78 -6.66
N ILE A 19 -12.99 -14.53 -6.35
CA ILE A 19 -11.65 -13.99 -6.10
C ILE A 19 -11.43 -13.75 -4.62
N LEU A 20 -12.42 -13.14 -3.95
CA LEU A 20 -12.41 -12.87 -2.51
C LEU A 20 -13.73 -13.35 -1.93
N ASN A 21 -13.65 -13.97 -0.76
CA ASN A 21 -14.79 -14.40 0.04
C ASN A 21 -14.30 -14.57 1.49
N SER A 22 -15.10 -14.16 2.47
CA SER A 22 -14.73 -14.24 3.89
C SER A 22 -13.42 -13.48 4.22
N ILE A 23 -13.33 -12.23 3.78
CA ILE A 23 -12.21 -11.35 4.11
C ILE A 23 -12.52 -10.60 5.41
N TYR A 24 -11.57 -10.66 6.35
CA TYR A 24 -11.53 -9.83 7.54
C TYR A 24 -10.10 -9.35 7.77
N ILE A 25 -9.87 -8.04 7.67
CA ILE A 25 -8.56 -7.41 7.89
C ILE A 25 -8.76 -6.12 8.67
N GLN A 26 -7.87 -5.87 9.62
CA GLN A 26 -7.78 -4.61 10.35
C GLN A 26 -6.40 -3.99 10.13
N SER A 27 -6.39 -2.65 10.11
CA SER A 27 -5.16 -1.85 10.14
C SER A 27 -5.41 -0.60 10.96
N GLU A 28 -4.43 -0.18 11.73
CA GLU A 28 -4.58 0.99 12.63
C GLU A 28 -3.36 1.90 12.55
N THR A 29 -3.55 3.16 12.97
CA THR A 29 -2.44 4.09 13.19
C THR A 29 -1.44 3.46 14.17
N GLY A 30 -0.15 3.58 13.88
CA GLY A 30 0.92 2.96 14.66
C GLY A 30 1.35 1.61 14.12
N LYS A 31 0.63 1.05 13.13
CA LYS A 31 0.93 -0.29 12.62
C LYS A 31 1.11 -0.37 11.11
N ILE A 32 1.96 -1.31 10.73
CA ILE A 32 2.13 -1.78 9.35
C ILE A 32 1.48 -3.17 9.25
N THR A 33 0.50 -3.30 8.36
CA THR A 33 -0.22 -4.54 8.09
C THR A 33 0.28 -5.15 6.78
N GLY A 34 0.99 -6.27 6.86
CA GLY A 34 1.46 -7.02 5.69
C GLY A 34 0.42 -8.05 5.22
N ILE A 35 0.19 -8.12 3.91
CA ILE A 35 -0.71 -9.10 3.31
C ILE A 35 0.06 -10.00 2.35
N PHE A 36 0.20 -11.25 2.71
CA PHE A 36 0.77 -12.30 1.88
C PHE A 36 -0.27 -13.00 1.03
N GLY A 37 0.20 -13.65 -0.02
CA GLY A 37 -0.64 -14.48 -0.88
C GLY A 37 0.07 -14.79 -2.20
N ARG A 38 -0.23 -15.96 -2.78
CA ARG A 38 0.31 -16.35 -4.09
C ARG A 38 -0.13 -15.37 -5.19
N ASN A 39 0.58 -15.38 -6.32
CA ASN A 39 0.18 -14.59 -7.47
C ASN A 39 -1.24 -14.98 -7.92
N GLY A 40 -2.07 -13.97 -8.18
CA GLY A 40 -3.46 -14.18 -8.59
C GLY A 40 -4.44 -14.55 -7.47
N CYS A 41 -4.04 -14.53 -6.19
CA CYS A 41 -4.94 -14.82 -5.06
C CYS A 41 -5.87 -13.65 -4.69
N GLY A 42 -5.69 -12.46 -5.30
CA GLY A 42 -6.58 -11.32 -5.10
C GLY A 42 -6.04 -10.14 -4.29
N LYS A 43 -4.74 -10.09 -3.93
CA LYS A 43 -4.15 -8.97 -3.14
C LYS A 43 -4.42 -7.60 -3.76
N THR A 44 -4.05 -7.41 -5.03
CA THR A 44 -4.33 -6.18 -5.78
C THR A 44 -5.83 -5.89 -5.86
N CYS A 45 -6.66 -6.91 -6.08
CA CYS A 45 -8.11 -6.74 -6.10
C CYS A 45 -8.63 -6.26 -4.73
N LEU A 46 -8.12 -6.81 -3.65
CA LEU A 46 -8.46 -6.38 -2.30
C LEU A 46 -8.10 -4.92 -2.07
N LEU A 47 -6.84 -4.50 -2.35
CA LEU A 47 -6.42 -3.11 -2.18
C LEU A 47 -7.26 -2.15 -3.05
N LYS A 48 -7.53 -2.50 -4.31
CA LYS A 48 -8.40 -1.71 -5.21
C LYS A 48 -9.84 -1.62 -4.72
N LEU A 49 -10.37 -2.69 -4.16
CA LEU A 49 -11.71 -2.71 -3.58
C LEU A 49 -11.78 -1.80 -2.34
N LEU A 50 -10.77 -1.84 -1.47
CA LEU A 50 -10.63 -0.94 -0.33
C LEU A 50 -10.55 0.50 -0.77
N PHE A 51 -9.72 0.78 -1.74
CA PHE A 51 -9.59 2.12 -2.32
C PHE A 51 -10.85 2.55 -3.08
N GLY A 52 -11.79 1.63 -3.34
CA GLY A 52 -13.05 1.87 -4.05
C GLY A 52 -12.89 1.98 -5.57
N GLU A 53 -11.83 1.41 -6.16
CA GLU A 53 -11.69 1.28 -7.62
C GLU A 53 -12.52 0.13 -8.20
N ILE A 54 -12.72 -0.93 -7.40
CA ILE A 54 -13.54 -2.08 -7.79
C ILE A 54 -14.86 -2.01 -7.00
N PRO A 55 -16.00 -1.80 -7.67
CA PRO A 55 -17.29 -1.82 -7.01
C PRO A 55 -17.67 -3.26 -6.61
N THR A 56 -18.24 -3.41 -5.44
CA THR A 56 -18.93 -4.63 -5.00
C THR A 56 -20.00 -4.28 -4.01
N TYR A 57 -21.15 -4.96 -4.10
CA TYR A 57 -22.26 -4.77 -3.16
C TYR A 57 -22.04 -5.47 -1.82
N GLU A 58 -21.15 -6.46 -1.80
CA GLU A 58 -20.85 -7.25 -0.61
C GLU A 58 -19.50 -6.83 -0.05
N LYS A 59 -19.47 -5.74 0.71
CA LYS A 59 -18.31 -5.28 1.49
C LYS A 59 -18.76 -4.40 2.65
N SER A 60 -18.02 -4.48 3.73
CA SER A 60 -18.06 -3.51 4.82
C SER A 60 -16.65 -2.95 4.99
N VAL A 61 -16.45 -1.68 4.67
CA VAL A 61 -15.21 -0.95 4.91
C VAL A 61 -15.53 0.22 5.82
N ARG A 62 -14.89 0.26 6.99
CA ARG A 62 -15.16 1.27 8.02
C ARG A 62 -13.86 1.93 8.46
N ILE A 63 -13.92 3.24 8.71
CA ILE A 63 -12.88 3.97 9.43
C ILE A 63 -13.50 4.49 10.72
N ASN A 64 -12.95 4.08 11.86
CA ASN A 64 -13.44 4.45 13.20
C ASN A 64 -14.95 4.13 13.36
N GLY A 65 -15.36 2.93 12.91
CA GLY A 65 -16.74 2.46 12.92
C GLY A 65 -17.67 3.11 11.89
N LYS A 66 -17.23 4.13 11.14
CA LYS A 66 -18.04 4.79 10.10
C LYS A 66 -17.81 4.13 8.75
N ALA A 67 -18.89 3.67 8.11
CA ALA A 67 -18.82 3.06 6.79
C ALA A 67 -18.31 4.04 5.73
N LEU A 68 -17.38 3.59 4.90
CA LEU A 68 -16.95 4.31 3.70
C LEU A 68 -17.92 3.97 2.56
N LEU A 69 -18.68 4.98 2.15
CA LEU A 69 -19.58 4.84 0.99
C LEU A 69 -18.77 4.86 -0.31
N GLU A 70 -19.25 4.13 -1.32
CA GLU A 70 -18.54 3.94 -2.61
C GLU A 70 -18.10 5.23 -3.30
N ASN A 71 -18.86 6.32 -3.12
CA ASN A 71 -18.58 7.62 -3.75
C ASN A 71 -17.80 8.59 -2.87
N SER A 72 -17.39 8.20 -1.66
CA SER A 72 -16.74 9.08 -0.67
C SER A 72 -15.22 8.88 -0.60
N ARG A 73 -14.55 8.79 -1.76
CA ARG A 73 -13.08 8.73 -1.80
C ARG A 73 -12.50 10.06 -1.33
N ASN A 74 -12.12 10.11 -0.06
CA ASN A 74 -11.41 11.25 0.48
C ASN A 74 -9.90 10.96 0.48
N PRO A 75 -9.10 11.74 -0.26
CA PRO A 75 -7.64 11.60 -0.26
C PRO A 75 -6.99 11.71 1.13
N ASN A 76 -7.67 12.37 2.08
CA ASN A 76 -7.20 12.47 3.45
C ASN A 76 -7.52 11.22 4.28
N ASP A 77 -8.47 10.39 3.86
CA ASP A 77 -8.74 9.13 4.54
C ASP A 77 -7.79 8.04 4.03
N MET A 78 -7.57 7.97 2.70
CA MET A 78 -6.82 6.87 2.13
C MET A 78 -6.09 7.29 0.83
N ARG A 79 -4.85 6.84 0.68
CA ARG A 79 -4.06 6.93 -0.55
C ARG A 79 -3.60 5.53 -0.95
N MET A 80 -3.50 5.31 -2.26
CA MET A 80 -3.05 4.02 -2.79
C MET A 80 -1.88 4.21 -3.74
N LEU A 81 -0.82 3.42 -3.55
CA LEU A 81 0.23 3.17 -4.52
C LEU A 81 -0.15 1.91 -5.30
N PRO A 82 -0.57 2.01 -6.56
CA PRO A 82 -0.88 0.83 -7.36
C PRO A 82 0.39 0.12 -7.84
N GLN A 83 0.25 -1.11 -8.32
CA GLN A 83 1.35 -1.91 -8.88
C GLN A 83 2.03 -1.23 -10.08
N PHE A 84 1.27 -0.49 -10.89
CA PHE A 84 1.78 0.26 -12.05
C PHE A 84 1.86 1.76 -11.74
N ASN A 85 2.76 2.46 -12.44
CA ASN A 85 2.95 3.89 -12.28
C ASN A 85 1.63 4.65 -12.47
N CYS A 86 1.33 5.55 -11.53
CA CYS A 86 0.06 6.29 -11.46
C CYS A 86 0.20 7.79 -11.72
N LEU A 87 1.41 8.35 -11.63
CA LEU A 87 1.61 9.77 -11.92
C LEU A 87 1.57 10.07 -13.41
N PRO A 88 0.94 11.18 -13.83
CA PRO A 88 0.89 11.59 -15.22
C PRO A 88 2.29 11.82 -15.79
N LYS A 89 2.61 11.19 -16.93
CA LYS A 89 3.94 11.22 -17.54
C LYS A 89 4.41 12.61 -17.98
N HIS A 90 3.49 13.56 -18.16
CA HIS A 90 3.78 14.90 -18.67
C HIS A 90 4.09 15.93 -17.59
N ILE A 91 3.76 15.67 -16.32
CA ILE A 91 4.04 16.59 -15.21
C ILE A 91 5.52 16.57 -14.85
N LYS A 92 6.01 17.68 -14.26
CA LYS A 92 7.36 17.78 -13.70
C LYS A 92 7.40 17.10 -12.34
N VAL A 93 8.59 16.64 -11.93
CA VAL A 93 8.80 16.06 -10.60
C VAL A 93 8.30 16.99 -9.50
N ILE A 94 8.73 18.26 -9.51
CA ILE A 94 8.30 19.23 -8.49
C ILE A 94 6.78 19.44 -8.45
N GLN A 95 6.09 19.33 -9.58
CA GLN A 95 4.63 19.47 -9.62
C GLN A 95 3.91 18.31 -8.91
N ALA A 96 4.50 17.10 -8.96
CA ALA A 96 3.97 15.96 -8.22
C ALA A 96 4.07 16.22 -6.70
N PHE A 97 5.20 16.71 -6.22
CA PHE A 97 5.38 17.06 -4.80
C PHE A 97 4.42 18.18 -4.34
N GLN A 98 4.27 19.22 -5.14
CA GLN A 98 3.29 20.29 -4.89
C GLN A 98 1.85 19.77 -4.81
N TYR A 99 1.47 18.85 -5.74
CA TYR A 99 0.13 18.27 -5.76
C TYR A 99 -0.18 17.44 -4.50
N PHE A 100 0.81 16.71 -3.98
CA PHE A 100 0.68 15.91 -2.77
C PHE A 100 0.92 16.73 -1.49
N ASN A 101 1.35 17.98 -1.60
CA ASN A 101 1.79 18.82 -0.49
C ASN A 101 2.89 18.15 0.35
N VAL A 102 3.90 17.61 -0.33
CA VAL A 102 5.03 16.90 0.27
C VAL A 102 6.31 17.69 0.01
N ASP A 103 7.17 17.76 1.01
CA ASP A 103 8.43 18.51 0.94
C ASP A 103 9.44 17.80 0.03
N TYR A 104 9.94 18.53 -0.97
CA TYR A 104 10.96 18.03 -1.90
C TYR A 104 12.35 17.97 -1.29
N ASP A 105 12.69 18.89 -0.40
CA ASP A 105 14.00 18.91 0.26
C ASP A 105 14.12 17.75 1.24
N GLU A 106 13.02 17.39 1.95
CA GLU A 106 12.96 16.17 2.74
C GLU A 106 13.17 14.92 1.85
N PHE A 107 12.52 14.85 0.70
CA PHE A 107 12.75 13.77 -0.26
C PHE A 107 14.21 13.66 -0.69
N CYS A 108 14.84 14.78 -1.05
CA CYS A 108 16.24 14.83 -1.46
C CYS A 108 17.21 14.48 -0.33
N SER A 109 16.81 14.57 0.93
CA SER A 109 17.64 14.13 2.05
C SER A 109 17.82 12.60 2.08
N PHE A 110 16.82 11.86 1.61
CA PHE A 110 16.88 10.40 1.45
C PHE A 110 17.44 9.96 0.09
N PHE A 111 17.11 10.72 -0.97
CA PHE A 111 17.43 10.38 -2.37
C PHE A 111 18.15 11.55 -3.05
N ASN A 112 19.41 11.76 -2.68
CA ASN A 112 20.19 12.93 -3.09
C ASN A 112 20.36 13.07 -4.62
N GLU A 113 20.29 11.96 -5.36
CA GLU A 113 20.37 11.95 -6.82
C GLU A 113 19.26 12.74 -7.51
N PHE A 114 18.14 12.98 -6.83
CA PHE A 114 17.01 13.73 -7.39
C PHE A 114 17.14 15.26 -7.23
N ARG A 115 18.13 15.76 -6.50
CA ARG A 115 18.24 17.18 -6.12
C ARG A 115 18.05 18.16 -7.28
N ASP A 116 18.60 17.85 -8.44
CA ASP A 116 18.55 18.70 -9.62
C ASP A 116 17.43 18.34 -10.61
N TRP A 117 16.52 17.41 -10.23
CA TRP A 117 15.51 16.87 -11.15
C TRP A 117 14.14 17.56 -11.07
N THR A 118 14.00 18.65 -10.34
CA THR A 118 12.74 19.40 -10.18
C THR A 118 12.05 19.73 -11.51
N HIS A 119 12.83 20.07 -12.53
CA HIS A 119 12.36 20.47 -13.86
C HIS A 119 12.09 19.30 -14.80
N LEU A 120 12.55 18.11 -14.48
CA LEU A 120 12.37 16.93 -15.34
C LEU A 120 10.91 16.48 -15.33
N LYS A 121 10.41 16.06 -16.50
CA LYS A 121 9.10 15.42 -16.60
C LYS A 121 9.18 13.96 -16.16
N MET A 122 8.14 13.44 -15.53
CA MET A 122 8.06 12.05 -15.06
C MET A 122 8.44 11.04 -16.15
N LYS A 123 8.06 11.27 -17.41
CA LYS A 123 8.43 10.41 -18.55
C LYS A 123 9.94 10.30 -18.84
N LYS A 124 10.75 11.16 -18.26
CA LYS A 124 12.22 11.14 -18.41
C LYS A 124 12.93 10.30 -17.34
N LEU A 125 12.20 9.89 -16.32
CA LEU A 125 12.70 9.03 -15.24
C LEU A 125 12.63 7.57 -15.67
N SER A 126 13.55 6.75 -15.13
CA SER A 126 13.43 5.29 -15.23
C SER A 126 12.23 4.77 -14.41
N GLY A 127 11.76 3.56 -14.68
CA GLY A 127 10.67 2.96 -13.93
C GLY A 127 10.95 2.90 -12.43
N GLY A 128 12.19 2.53 -12.02
CA GLY A 128 12.60 2.53 -10.63
C GLY A 128 12.59 3.93 -9.99
N HIS A 129 13.06 4.95 -10.71
CA HIS A 129 13.01 6.34 -10.22
C HIS A 129 11.57 6.84 -10.06
N ILE A 130 10.67 6.51 -11.00
CA ILE A 130 9.25 6.84 -10.86
C ILE A 130 8.68 6.16 -9.60
N ARG A 131 9.01 4.88 -9.39
CA ARG A 131 8.55 4.13 -8.21
C ARG A 131 9.03 4.75 -6.91
N VAL A 132 10.30 5.21 -6.85
CA VAL A 132 10.84 5.96 -5.69
C VAL A 132 9.99 7.20 -5.40
N VAL A 133 9.73 8.03 -6.41
CA VAL A 133 8.93 9.26 -6.26
C VAL A 133 7.50 8.91 -5.80
N GLU A 134 6.83 7.98 -6.47
CA GLU A 134 5.44 7.62 -6.16
C GLU A 134 5.29 7.03 -4.76
N THR A 135 6.19 6.12 -4.36
CA THR A 135 6.17 5.52 -3.02
C THR A 135 6.36 6.57 -1.93
N PHE A 136 7.33 7.49 -2.12
CA PHE A 136 7.57 8.57 -1.17
C PHE A 136 6.36 9.49 -1.03
N LEU A 137 5.78 9.94 -2.14
CA LEU A 137 4.61 10.83 -2.14
C LEU A 137 3.41 10.22 -1.42
N ILE A 138 3.14 8.94 -1.66
CA ILE A 138 2.03 8.23 -0.98
C ILE A 138 2.30 8.11 0.52
N LEU A 139 3.50 7.68 0.93
CA LEU A 139 3.86 7.54 2.33
C LEU A 139 3.83 8.86 3.09
N LYS A 140 4.34 9.94 2.48
CA LYS A 140 4.40 11.28 3.10
C LYS A 140 3.10 12.08 2.99
N SER A 141 2.11 11.59 2.25
CA SER A 141 0.81 12.25 2.16
C SER A 141 0.12 12.35 3.53
N SER A 142 -0.82 13.26 3.67
CA SER A 142 -1.61 13.49 4.90
C SER A 142 -2.70 12.43 5.14
N ALA A 143 -2.78 11.37 4.34
CA ALA A 143 -3.78 10.33 4.47
C ALA A 143 -3.66 9.57 5.79
N LYS A 144 -4.80 9.17 6.37
CA LYS A 144 -4.85 8.32 7.56
C LYS A 144 -4.35 6.90 7.29
N PHE A 145 -4.54 6.41 6.05
CA PHE A 145 -4.11 5.09 5.62
C PHE A 145 -3.41 5.14 4.27
N CYS A 146 -2.32 4.38 4.15
CA CYS A 146 -1.61 4.14 2.90
C CYS A 146 -1.77 2.68 2.49
N LEU A 147 -2.28 2.44 1.28
CA LEU A 147 -2.36 1.12 0.65
C LEU A 147 -1.24 0.99 -0.37
N LEU A 148 -0.34 0.04 -0.20
CA LEU A 148 0.86 -0.09 -1.03
C LEU A 148 0.85 -1.46 -1.74
N ASP A 149 0.62 -1.43 -3.05
CA ASP A 149 0.64 -2.64 -3.88
C ASP A 149 2.02 -2.84 -4.49
N GLU A 150 2.77 -3.79 -3.95
CA GLU A 150 4.14 -4.12 -4.32
C GLU A 150 5.10 -2.91 -4.30
N PRO A 151 5.20 -2.17 -3.18
CA PRO A 151 5.99 -0.93 -3.11
C PRO A 151 7.48 -1.14 -3.42
N PHE A 152 8.02 -2.33 -3.18
CA PHE A 152 9.43 -2.63 -3.35
C PHE A 152 9.80 -3.10 -4.76
N SER A 153 8.81 -3.34 -5.62
CA SER A 153 9.04 -3.74 -7.01
C SER A 153 9.88 -2.71 -7.78
N HIS A 154 10.87 -3.19 -8.52
CA HIS A 154 11.81 -2.38 -9.32
C HIS A 154 12.72 -1.44 -8.51
N LEU A 155 12.79 -1.57 -7.18
CA LEU A 155 13.72 -0.82 -6.33
C LEU A 155 15.03 -1.59 -6.12
N SER A 156 16.12 -0.83 -5.94
CA SER A 156 17.38 -1.40 -5.46
C SER A 156 17.25 -1.80 -3.99
N PRO A 157 18.03 -2.78 -3.49
CA PRO A 157 18.03 -3.15 -2.07
C PRO A 157 18.22 -1.95 -1.13
N LYS A 158 19.13 -1.02 -1.49
CA LYS A 158 19.34 0.23 -0.73
C LYS A 158 18.07 1.07 -0.62
N ASN A 159 17.34 1.24 -1.72
CA ASN A 159 16.09 2.02 -1.71
C ASN A 159 14.98 1.32 -0.92
N VAL A 160 14.95 -0.01 -0.93
CA VAL A 160 14.02 -0.79 -0.09
C VAL A 160 14.28 -0.52 1.39
N GLU A 161 15.54 -0.58 1.83
CA GLU A 161 15.93 -0.29 3.22
C GLU A 161 15.53 1.13 3.64
N ILE A 162 15.78 2.13 2.77
CA ILE A 162 15.35 3.52 3.02
C ILE A 162 13.83 3.60 3.19
N PHE A 163 13.04 2.94 2.32
CA PHE A 163 11.60 2.95 2.45
C PHE A 163 11.10 2.21 3.69
N MET A 164 11.75 1.14 4.10
CA MET A 164 11.43 0.46 5.36
C MET A 164 11.60 1.40 6.56
N GLU A 165 12.67 2.19 6.59
CA GLU A 165 12.86 3.20 7.65
C GLU A 165 11.81 4.32 7.57
N ILE A 166 11.50 4.83 6.38
CA ILE A 166 10.43 5.83 6.19
C ILE A 166 9.08 5.26 6.68
N MET A 167 8.75 4.01 6.35
CA MET A 167 7.51 3.37 6.80
C MET A 167 7.44 3.22 8.31
N LYS A 168 8.54 2.87 8.99
CA LYS A 168 8.62 2.80 10.45
C LYS A 168 8.33 4.15 11.12
N HIS A 169 8.78 5.26 10.52
CA HIS A 169 8.47 6.60 11.02
C HIS A 169 7.04 7.03 10.69
N GLU A 170 6.58 6.78 9.47
CA GLU A 170 5.25 7.22 9.05
C GLU A 170 4.10 6.43 9.68
N LYS A 171 4.33 5.16 10.09
CA LYS A 171 3.30 4.40 10.81
C LYS A 171 2.84 5.08 12.10
N GLU A 172 3.70 5.86 12.77
CA GLU A 172 3.33 6.59 13.99
C GLU A 172 2.18 7.60 13.76
N LYS A 173 1.96 8.00 12.51
CA LYS A 173 0.94 8.98 12.13
C LYS A 173 -0.24 8.38 11.39
N LYS A 174 -0.08 7.18 10.83
CA LYS A 174 -1.07 6.54 9.95
C LYS A 174 -1.00 5.01 10.00
N GLY A 175 -2.03 4.34 9.49
CA GLY A 175 -1.98 2.91 9.19
C GLY A 175 -1.37 2.67 7.81
N ILE A 176 -0.54 1.63 7.68
CA ILE A 176 0.05 1.25 6.40
C ILE A 176 -0.33 -0.20 6.10
N ILE A 177 -0.92 -0.45 4.94
CA ILE A 177 -1.21 -1.79 4.45
C ILE A 177 -0.33 -2.02 3.22
N LEU A 178 0.44 -3.10 3.20
CA LEU A 178 1.29 -3.42 2.07
C LEU A 178 1.18 -4.87 1.63
N THR A 179 1.35 -5.06 0.33
CA THR A 179 1.54 -6.37 -0.31
C THR A 179 2.87 -6.35 -1.05
N ASP A 180 3.65 -7.42 -0.99
CA ASP A 180 4.86 -7.54 -1.84
C ASP A 180 5.23 -9.01 -2.02
N HIS A 181 6.00 -9.31 -3.09
CA HIS A 181 6.58 -10.63 -3.34
C HIS A 181 7.85 -10.86 -2.54
N MET A 182 8.47 -9.80 -2.04
CA MET A 182 9.69 -9.84 -1.25
C MET A 182 9.35 -10.15 0.21
N TYR A 183 8.85 -11.36 0.47
CA TYR A 183 8.29 -11.81 1.76
C TYR A 183 9.14 -11.43 2.96
N ARG A 184 10.47 -11.53 2.84
CA ARG A 184 11.39 -11.19 3.92
C ARG A 184 11.21 -9.75 4.39
N TYR A 185 11.22 -8.78 3.46
CA TYR A 185 11.05 -7.37 3.82
C TYR A 185 9.67 -7.08 4.42
N VAL A 186 8.61 -7.71 3.87
CA VAL A 186 7.26 -7.57 4.44
C VAL A 186 7.20 -8.12 5.86
N THR A 187 7.80 -9.28 6.11
CA THR A 187 7.87 -9.90 7.43
C THR A 187 8.64 -9.02 8.43
N ASP A 188 9.79 -8.46 7.99
CA ASP A 188 10.69 -7.70 8.85
C ASP A 188 10.11 -6.33 9.29
N ILE A 189 9.13 -5.81 8.52
CA ILE A 189 8.57 -4.48 8.79
C ILE A 189 7.15 -4.50 9.37
N SER A 190 6.39 -5.58 9.17
CA SER A 190 4.97 -5.63 9.54
C SER A 190 4.76 -5.94 11.01
N ASP A 191 3.84 -5.21 11.64
CA ASP A 191 3.37 -5.45 12.99
C ASP A 191 2.24 -6.50 13.01
N ASP A 192 1.35 -6.47 12.02
CA ASP A 192 0.29 -7.46 11.80
C ASP A 192 0.45 -8.12 10.43
N LEU A 193 0.24 -9.43 10.36
CA LEU A 193 0.37 -10.21 9.12
C LEU A 193 -0.93 -10.96 8.81
N TYR A 194 -1.30 -10.94 7.54
CA TYR A 194 -2.41 -11.71 6.99
C TYR A 194 -1.97 -12.51 5.77
N VAL A 195 -2.58 -13.69 5.58
CA VAL A 195 -2.43 -14.50 4.37
C VAL A 195 -3.75 -14.55 3.64
N LEU A 196 -3.73 -14.24 2.32
CA LEU A 196 -4.84 -14.52 1.40
C LEU A 196 -4.64 -15.89 0.79
N LYS A 197 -5.52 -16.82 1.12
CA LYS A 197 -5.54 -18.19 0.59
C LYS A 197 -6.97 -18.65 0.45
N ASP A 198 -7.24 -19.41 -0.61
CA ASP A 198 -8.56 -19.99 -0.87
C ASP A 198 -9.70 -18.96 -0.78
N CYS A 199 -9.45 -17.76 -1.37
CA CYS A 199 -10.33 -16.60 -1.38
C CYS A 199 -10.61 -15.94 -0.01
N ALA A 200 -10.01 -16.42 1.09
CA ALA A 200 -10.20 -15.91 2.44
C ALA A 200 -8.93 -15.27 3.01
N SER A 201 -9.09 -14.45 4.07
CA SER A 201 -7.97 -13.89 4.83
C SER A 201 -7.79 -14.61 6.15
N TYR A 202 -6.53 -14.85 6.53
CA TYR A 202 -6.15 -15.48 7.80
C TYR A 202 -5.12 -14.60 8.50
N LYS A 203 -5.41 -14.17 9.73
CA LYS A 203 -4.42 -13.46 10.56
C LYS A 203 -3.35 -14.46 11.02
N ILE A 204 -2.10 -14.05 10.92
CA ILE A 204 -0.94 -14.85 11.31
C ILE A 204 -0.46 -14.36 12.67
N GLU A 205 -0.69 -15.15 13.69
CA GLU A 205 -0.24 -14.89 15.06
C GLU A 205 1.18 -15.40 15.32
N ASP A 206 1.59 -16.45 14.59
CA ASP A 206 2.92 -17.04 14.65
C ASP A 206 3.53 -17.07 13.25
N ILE A 207 4.69 -16.46 13.09
CA ILE A 207 5.42 -16.40 11.82
C ILE A 207 5.75 -17.82 11.27
N ASN A 208 5.86 -18.84 12.15
CA ASN A 208 6.07 -20.20 11.71
C ASN A 208 4.90 -20.74 10.87
N LYS A 209 3.68 -20.25 11.07
CA LYS A 209 2.54 -20.61 10.22
C LYS A 209 2.76 -20.21 8.75
N LEU A 210 3.59 -19.18 8.46
CA LEU A 210 3.93 -18.86 7.09
C LEU A 210 4.68 -19.98 6.36
N LYS A 211 5.42 -20.85 7.11
CA LYS A 211 6.04 -22.05 6.55
C LYS A 211 4.99 -23.07 6.12
N GLU A 212 3.95 -23.28 6.93
CA GLU A 212 2.83 -24.17 6.60
C GLU A 212 2.07 -23.69 5.36
N TYR A 213 1.98 -22.38 5.16
CA TYR A 213 1.40 -21.77 3.96
C TYR A 213 2.37 -21.75 2.77
N GLY A 214 3.65 -22.17 2.95
CA GLY A 214 4.66 -22.23 1.91
C GLY A 214 5.26 -20.87 1.50
N TYR A 215 5.24 -19.88 2.39
CA TYR A 215 5.81 -18.54 2.16
C TYR A 215 7.20 -18.35 2.77
N LEU A 216 7.57 -19.13 3.77
CA LEU A 216 8.93 -19.20 4.32
C LEU A 216 9.49 -20.61 4.16
N LYS A 217 10.79 -20.72 3.84
CA LYS A 217 11.52 -22.00 3.84
C LYS A 217 12.05 -22.33 5.22
#